data_e1a6e18d331d2b24d092a719744a0b46
#
_entry.id   e1a6e18d331d2b24d092a719744a0b46
#
_cell.length_a   1.000
_cell.length_b   1.000
_cell.length_c   1.000
_cell.angle_alpha   90.00
_cell.angle_beta   90.00
_cell.angle_gamma   90.00
#
_symmetry.space_group_name_H-M   'P 1'
#
loop_
_entity.id
_entity.type
_entity.pdbx_description
1 polymer ?
#
loop_
_entity_poly.entity_id
_entity_poly.type
_entity_poly.pdbx_seq_one_letter_code
_entity_poly.pdbx_strand_id
1 'polypeptide(L)'
;MVGAEVNGKGPGGRRIRGLDAEERRARRREDLLDAALELFSAQGYQDTSIEQICKQAYVGTKSFYEVFTGKENLYLALLDRIVVDVTGRLTAALDALGDDEDATEAARRLIRHFADAFVDDVRVARVTFGEGRAVTPLAEVHRRTNRRWAASFVETVWQRLGLPVAPHAHVVAMGLIGGLFDIIADWLLDGDTARPDDRAALQAGLDRFYTVISAGLGTS
;
A
#
# COMPACT_ATOMS: atom_id res chain seq x y z
N MET A 1 61.19 31.38 -19.83
CA MET A 1 60.17 32.19 -20.47
C MET A 1 59.11 31.33 -21.06
N VAL A 2 57.91 31.73 -20.74
CA VAL A 2 56.62 31.40 -21.34
C VAL A 2 56.00 30.08 -20.87
N GLY A 3 55.12 30.24 -19.93
CA GLY A 3 54.12 29.28 -19.47
C GLY A 3 53.01 29.05 -20.49
N ALA A 4 52.44 27.89 -20.45
CA ALA A 4 51.17 27.58 -21.06
C ALA A 4 50.21 27.10 -19.97
N GLU A 5 49.28 27.96 -19.59
CA GLU A 5 48.11 27.61 -18.80
C GLU A 5 47.23 26.65 -19.59
N VAL A 6 47.02 25.45 -19.07
CA VAL A 6 46.03 24.53 -19.58
C VAL A 6 44.72 24.77 -18.77
N ASN A 7 43.82 25.46 -19.42
CA ASN A 7 42.48 25.73 -18.90
C ASN A 7 41.63 24.45 -19.03
N GLY A 8 41.57 23.66 -17.95
CA GLY A 8 40.78 22.44 -17.85
C GLY A 8 39.33 22.76 -17.55
N LYS A 9 38.49 22.85 -18.58
CA LYS A 9 37.02 22.88 -18.46
C LYS A 9 36.52 21.47 -18.12
N GLY A 10 36.26 21.19 -16.85
CA GLY A 10 35.72 19.92 -16.38
C GLY A 10 34.28 19.69 -16.85
N PRO A 11 33.87 18.44 -17.12
CA PRO A 11 32.53 18.08 -17.63
C PRO A 11 31.47 17.90 -16.51
N GLY A 12 31.48 18.77 -15.48
CA GLY A 12 30.63 18.60 -14.29
C GLY A 12 29.19 19.19 -14.37
N GLY A 13 28.90 20.10 -15.32
CA GLY A 13 27.67 20.89 -15.27
C GLY A 13 26.40 20.23 -15.83
N ARG A 14 26.49 19.15 -16.58
CA ARG A 14 25.35 18.52 -17.26
C ARG A 14 24.67 17.45 -16.44
N ARG A 15 25.41 16.73 -15.61
CA ARG A 15 24.91 15.68 -14.72
C ARG A 15 24.09 16.26 -13.55
N ILE A 16 24.50 17.38 -12.98
CA ILE A 16 23.84 18.04 -11.84
C ILE A 16 22.44 18.55 -12.24
N ARG A 17 22.27 19.09 -13.46
CA ARG A 17 20.96 19.55 -13.95
C ARG A 17 19.96 18.42 -14.23
N GLY A 18 20.41 17.24 -14.67
CA GLY A 18 19.56 16.08 -14.92
C GLY A 18 19.03 15.46 -13.62
N LEU A 19 19.90 15.23 -12.66
CA LEU A 19 19.56 14.71 -11.32
C LEU A 19 18.57 15.65 -10.60
N ASP A 20 18.83 16.94 -10.61
CA ASP A 20 17.95 17.96 -10.03
C ASP A 20 16.55 18.00 -10.73
N ALA A 21 16.46 17.73 -12.02
CA ALA A 21 15.20 17.65 -12.75
C ALA A 21 14.40 16.37 -12.40
N GLU A 22 15.08 15.23 -12.26
CA GLU A 22 14.46 13.96 -11.83
C GLU A 22 14.00 14.03 -10.38
N GLU A 23 14.81 14.57 -9.48
CA GLU A 23 14.45 14.78 -8.09
C GLU A 23 13.21 15.67 -7.95
N ARG A 24 13.13 16.78 -8.70
CA ARG A 24 11.96 17.65 -8.73
C ARG A 24 10.72 16.93 -9.28
N ARG A 25 10.89 16.06 -10.28
CA ARG A 25 9.78 15.27 -10.82
C ARG A 25 9.30 14.23 -9.81
N ALA A 26 10.22 13.53 -9.13
CA ALA A 26 9.90 12.58 -8.09
C ALA A 26 9.16 13.25 -6.93
N ARG A 27 9.65 14.41 -6.45
CA ARG A 27 8.97 15.17 -5.41
C ARG A 27 7.57 15.58 -5.81
N ARG A 28 7.38 16.15 -7.02
CA ARG A 28 6.04 16.50 -7.52
C ARG A 28 5.11 15.29 -7.60
N ARG A 29 5.66 14.10 -7.92
CA ARG A 29 4.89 12.86 -7.92
C ARG A 29 4.36 12.54 -6.54
N GLU A 30 5.19 12.62 -5.51
CA GLU A 30 4.78 12.36 -4.14
C GLU A 30 3.79 13.43 -3.64
N ASP A 31 4.03 14.71 -3.89
CA ASP A 31 3.09 15.80 -3.54
C ASP A 31 1.69 15.58 -4.17
N LEU A 32 1.63 15.11 -5.43
CA LEU A 32 0.38 14.78 -6.11
C LEU A 32 -0.30 13.52 -5.53
N LEU A 33 0.46 12.49 -5.16
CA LEU A 33 -0.06 11.29 -4.53
C LEU A 33 -0.61 11.58 -3.12
N ASP A 34 0.04 12.44 -2.35
CA ASP A 34 -0.43 12.86 -1.02
C ASP A 34 -1.73 13.66 -1.13
N ALA A 35 -1.80 14.61 -2.06
CA ALA A 35 -3.02 15.36 -2.33
C ALA A 35 -4.17 14.46 -2.80
N ALA A 36 -3.87 13.44 -3.62
CA ALA A 36 -4.85 12.46 -4.08
C ALA A 36 -5.35 11.59 -2.92
N LEU A 37 -4.47 11.13 -2.03
CA LEU A 37 -4.86 10.37 -0.84
C LEU A 37 -5.82 11.17 0.03
N GLU A 38 -5.53 12.44 0.28
CA GLU A 38 -6.37 13.35 1.05
C GLU A 38 -7.75 13.52 0.42
N LEU A 39 -7.80 13.88 -0.85
CA LEU A 39 -9.06 14.19 -1.55
C LEU A 39 -9.90 12.92 -1.81
N PHE A 40 -9.28 11.82 -2.24
CA PHE A 40 -10.01 10.58 -2.49
C PHE A 40 -10.57 9.97 -1.20
N SER A 41 -9.88 10.11 -0.08
CA SER A 41 -10.39 9.64 1.20
C SER A 41 -11.50 10.50 1.78
N ALA A 42 -11.54 11.79 1.45
CA ALA A 42 -12.51 12.76 1.96
C ALA A 42 -13.81 12.79 1.15
N GLN A 43 -13.72 12.79 -0.19
CA GLN A 43 -14.87 12.99 -1.08
C GLN A 43 -15.02 11.93 -2.17
N GLY A 44 -14.15 10.92 -2.18
CA GLY A 44 -14.18 9.84 -3.17
C GLY A 44 -13.49 10.20 -4.50
N TYR A 45 -13.26 9.17 -5.31
CA TYR A 45 -12.60 9.31 -6.61
C TYR A 45 -13.46 10.11 -7.61
N GLN A 46 -14.78 9.83 -7.66
CA GLN A 46 -15.66 10.42 -8.68
C GLN A 46 -15.73 11.95 -8.54
N ASP A 47 -15.88 12.44 -7.33
CA ASP A 47 -16.09 13.86 -7.01
C ASP A 47 -14.78 14.66 -6.91
N THR A 48 -13.63 14.01 -7.15
CA THR A 48 -12.31 14.65 -7.16
C THR A 48 -11.86 14.96 -8.58
N SER A 49 -11.52 16.22 -8.86
CA SER A 49 -10.96 16.65 -10.14
C SER A 49 -9.43 16.76 -10.12
N ILE A 50 -8.81 16.70 -11.31
CA ILE A 50 -7.35 16.95 -11.46
C ILE A 50 -6.98 18.35 -10.98
N GLU A 51 -7.84 19.35 -11.21
CA GLU A 51 -7.62 20.73 -10.78
C GLU A 51 -7.58 20.85 -9.25
N GLN A 52 -8.47 20.14 -8.54
CA GLN A 52 -8.46 20.08 -7.08
C GLN A 52 -7.17 19.45 -6.55
N ILE A 53 -6.74 18.32 -7.15
CA ILE A 53 -5.49 17.66 -6.77
C ILE A 53 -4.29 18.57 -7.01
N CYS A 54 -4.21 19.23 -8.18
CA CYS A 54 -3.15 20.16 -8.50
C CYS A 54 -3.10 21.34 -7.52
N LYS A 55 -4.26 21.89 -7.16
CA LYS A 55 -4.38 22.97 -6.19
C LYS A 55 -3.91 22.55 -4.80
N GLN A 56 -4.32 21.38 -4.35
CA GLN A 56 -3.94 20.81 -3.05
C GLN A 56 -2.44 20.52 -2.98
N ALA A 57 -1.86 20.00 -4.06
CA ALA A 57 -0.44 19.68 -4.16
C ALA A 57 0.46 20.89 -4.46
N TYR A 58 -0.11 22.06 -4.69
CA TYR A 58 0.61 23.25 -5.17
C TYR A 58 1.40 22.99 -6.47
N VAL A 59 0.88 22.14 -7.34
CA VAL A 59 1.48 21.77 -8.63
C VAL A 59 0.62 22.30 -9.77
N GLY A 60 1.26 22.93 -10.76
CA GLY A 60 0.53 23.39 -11.94
C GLY A 60 0.00 22.23 -12.80
N THR A 61 -1.18 22.40 -13.43
CA THR A 61 -1.81 21.37 -14.28
C THR A 61 -0.88 20.85 -15.39
N LYS A 62 -0.05 21.72 -15.99
CA LYS A 62 0.96 21.29 -16.96
C LYS A 62 1.94 20.30 -16.36
N SER A 63 2.43 20.57 -15.15
CA SER A 63 3.38 19.72 -14.44
C SER A 63 2.74 18.41 -13.95
N PHE A 64 1.42 18.38 -13.71
CA PHE A 64 0.68 17.14 -13.50
C PHE A 64 0.82 16.21 -14.70
N TYR A 65 0.56 16.70 -15.92
CA TYR A 65 0.65 15.89 -17.13
C TYR A 65 2.08 15.49 -17.53
N GLU A 66 3.10 16.10 -16.93
CA GLU A 66 4.50 15.62 -17.02
C GLU A 66 4.74 14.36 -16.18
N VAL A 67 3.88 14.10 -15.18
CA VAL A 67 4.04 12.99 -14.21
C VAL A 67 2.99 11.89 -14.43
N PHE A 68 1.73 12.25 -14.64
CA PHE A 68 0.60 11.33 -14.79
C PHE A 68 -0.18 11.63 -16.07
N THR A 69 -0.65 10.58 -16.76
CA THR A 69 -1.44 10.71 -17.99
C THR A 69 -2.90 11.11 -17.73
N GLY A 70 -3.37 11.00 -16.48
CA GLY A 70 -4.72 11.32 -16.06
C GLY A 70 -5.02 10.87 -14.63
N LYS A 71 -6.24 11.16 -14.17
CA LYS A 71 -6.71 10.85 -12.81
C LYS A 71 -6.65 9.35 -12.49
N GLU A 72 -7.01 8.50 -13.45
CA GLU A 72 -6.94 7.04 -13.28
C GLU A 72 -5.51 6.57 -13.08
N ASN A 73 -4.55 7.05 -13.88
CA ASN A 73 -3.14 6.70 -13.74
C ASN A 73 -2.57 7.14 -12.39
N LEU A 74 -2.93 8.32 -11.90
CA LEU A 74 -2.61 8.78 -10.55
C LEU A 74 -3.21 7.86 -9.48
N TYR A 75 -4.49 7.46 -9.63
CA TYR A 75 -5.17 6.59 -8.68
C TYR A 75 -4.50 5.21 -8.58
N LEU A 76 -4.16 4.60 -9.73
CA LEU A 76 -3.44 3.34 -9.76
C LEU A 76 -2.06 3.45 -9.09
N ALA A 77 -1.34 4.54 -9.37
CA ALA A 77 -0.06 4.79 -8.74
C ALA A 77 -0.16 5.01 -7.21
N LEU A 78 -1.28 5.56 -6.73
CA LEU A 78 -1.57 5.66 -5.31
C LEU A 78 -1.82 4.29 -4.68
N LEU A 79 -2.60 3.43 -5.35
CA LEU A 79 -2.82 2.05 -4.89
C LEU A 79 -1.52 1.26 -4.85
N ASP A 80 -0.63 1.41 -5.86
CA ASP A 80 0.70 0.79 -5.87
C ASP A 80 1.56 1.26 -4.69
N ARG A 81 1.59 2.56 -4.40
CA ARG A 81 2.31 3.12 -3.25
C ARG A 81 1.81 2.49 -1.94
N ILE A 82 0.49 2.40 -1.76
CA ILE A 82 -0.11 1.77 -0.57
C ILE A 82 0.33 0.31 -0.44
N VAL A 83 0.29 -0.46 -1.52
CA VAL A 83 0.72 -1.86 -1.52
C VAL A 83 2.20 -1.99 -1.15
N VAL A 84 3.06 -1.14 -1.70
CA VAL A 84 4.50 -1.12 -1.39
C VAL A 84 4.73 -0.81 0.09
N ASP A 85 4.04 0.19 0.65
CA ASP A 85 4.19 0.59 2.05
C ASP A 85 3.70 -0.52 3.00
N VAL A 86 2.53 -1.10 2.75
CA VAL A 86 1.99 -2.21 3.57
C VAL A 86 2.92 -3.42 3.52
N THR A 87 3.39 -3.79 2.32
CA THR A 87 4.29 -4.92 2.14
C THR A 87 5.63 -4.69 2.81
N GLY A 88 6.18 -3.48 2.70
CA GLY A 88 7.43 -3.12 3.36
C GLY A 88 7.34 -3.28 4.88
N ARG A 89 6.25 -2.81 5.50
CA ARG A 89 5.97 -2.99 6.93
C ARG A 89 5.86 -4.46 7.32
N LEU A 90 5.13 -5.26 6.54
CA LEU A 90 4.98 -6.69 6.81
C LEU A 90 6.29 -7.47 6.63
N THR A 91 7.08 -7.14 5.63
CA THR A 91 8.39 -7.75 5.41
C THR A 91 9.34 -7.42 6.57
N ALA A 92 9.39 -6.16 6.98
CA ALA A 92 10.19 -5.75 8.14
C ALA A 92 9.75 -6.46 9.44
N ALA A 93 8.44 -6.60 9.66
CA ALA A 93 7.90 -7.34 10.80
C ALA A 93 8.25 -8.83 10.74
N LEU A 94 8.20 -9.45 9.55
CA LEU A 94 8.59 -10.83 9.31
C LEU A 94 10.09 -11.06 9.55
N ASP A 95 10.93 -10.11 9.13
CA ASP A 95 12.39 -10.18 9.32
C ASP A 95 12.81 -9.95 10.78
N ALA A 96 11.96 -9.30 11.57
CA ALA A 96 12.16 -9.07 13.00
C ALA A 96 11.67 -10.24 13.88
N LEU A 97 11.14 -11.33 13.30
CA LEU A 97 10.76 -12.54 14.05
C LEU A 97 12.02 -13.24 14.60
N GLY A 98 11.94 -13.68 15.86
CA GLY A 98 12.99 -14.53 16.46
C GLY A 98 12.92 -15.97 15.95
N ASP A 99 14.04 -16.67 15.93
CA ASP A 99 14.14 -18.05 15.49
C ASP A 99 13.30 -19.03 16.36
N ASP A 100 13.06 -18.67 17.63
CA ASP A 100 12.33 -19.49 18.61
C ASP A 100 10.86 -19.06 18.78
N GLU A 101 10.36 -18.11 17.97
CA GLU A 101 8.99 -17.61 18.09
C GLU A 101 7.96 -18.66 17.61
N ASP A 102 6.88 -18.83 18.38
CA ASP A 102 5.77 -19.70 17.96
C ASP A 102 5.16 -19.21 16.64
N ALA A 103 5.08 -20.10 15.65
CA ALA A 103 4.65 -19.77 14.30
C ALA A 103 3.22 -19.18 14.25
N THR A 104 2.32 -19.64 15.15
CA THR A 104 0.95 -19.14 15.22
C THR A 104 0.91 -17.71 15.78
N GLU A 105 1.71 -17.44 16.81
CA GLU A 105 1.79 -16.08 17.39
C GLU A 105 2.50 -15.12 16.44
N ALA A 106 3.55 -15.58 15.75
CA ALA A 106 4.21 -14.82 14.68
C ALA A 106 3.23 -14.42 13.58
N ALA A 107 2.40 -15.36 13.11
CA ALA A 107 1.38 -15.09 12.11
C ALA A 107 0.31 -14.09 12.60
N ARG A 108 -0.16 -14.22 13.86
CA ARG A 108 -1.08 -13.25 14.47
C ARG A 108 -0.46 -11.86 14.57
N ARG A 109 0.82 -11.78 14.93
CA ARG A 109 1.55 -10.51 14.97
C ARG A 109 1.60 -9.85 13.59
N LEU A 110 1.84 -10.60 12.53
CA LEU A 110 1.81 -10.08 11.16
C LEU A 110 0.42 -9.57 10.76
N ILE A 111 -0.67 -10.23 11.18
CA ILE A 111 -2.02 -9.77 10.95
C ILE A 111 -2.30 -8.45 11.68
N ARG A 112 -1.82 -8.31 12.92
CA ARG A 112 -1.90 -7.03 13.64
C ARG A 112 -1.17 -5.92 12.88
N HIS A 113 0.07 -6.15 12.43
CA HIS A 113 0.81 -5.18 11.61
C HIS A 113 0.10 -4.85 10.29
N PHE A 114 -0.57 -5.83 9.68
CA PHE A 114 -1.42 -5.58 8.52
C PHE A 114 -2.58 -4.65 8.86
N ALA A 115 -3.32 -4.92 9.95
CA ALA A 115 -4.41 -4.07 10.40
C ALA A 115 -3.94 -2.65 10.74
N ASP A 116 -2.83 -2.53 11.46
CA ASP A 116 -2.25 -1.24 11.86
C ASP A 116 -1.95 -0.35 10.65
N ALA A 117 -1.54 -0.91 9.52
CA ALA A 117 -1.27 -0.14 8.29
C ALA A 117 -2.52 0.62 7.78
N PHE A 118 -3.73 0.15 8.11
CA PHE A 118 -5.00 0.77 7.73
C PHE A 118 -5.65 1.55 8.88
N VAL A 119 -5.39 1.13 10.10
CA VAL A 119 -5.95 1.77 11.31
C VAL A 119 -5.18 3.04 11.66
N ASP A 120 -3.86 3.06 11.47
CA ASP A 120 -3.01 4.23 11.75
C ASP A 120 -3.33 5.40 10.81
N ASP A 121 -3.66 5.11 9.56
CA ASP A 121 -4.11 6.10 8.58
C ASP A 121 -5.40 5.65 7.90
N VAL A 122 -6.53 6.04 8.46
CA VAL A 122 -7.87 5.73 7.94
C VAL A 122 -8.08 6.21 6.50
N ARG A 123 -7.30 7.19 6.02
CA ARG A 123 -7.36 7.64 4.62
C ARG A 123 -6.93 6.51 3.68
N VAL A 124 -5.88 5.78 4.06
CA VAL A 124 -5.39 4.60 3.31
C VAL A 124 -6.50 3.53 3.22
N ALA A 125 -7.16 3.25 4.34
CA ALA A 125 -8.27 2.30 4.36
C ALA A 125 -9.44 2.76 3.47
N ARG A 126 -9.84 4.03 3.56
CA ARG A 126 -10.93 4.59 2.74
C ARG A 126 -10.63 4.52 1.24
N VAL A 127 -9.40 4.84 0.82
CA VAL A 127 -9.00 4.74 -0.60
C VAL A 127 -8.95 3.28 -1.06
N THR A 128 -8.51 2.36 -0.21
CA THR A 128 -8.34 0.95 -0.56
C THR A 128 -9.68 0.19 -0.55
N PHE A 129 -10.53 0.41 0.45
CA PHE A 129 -11.73 -0.39 0.73
C PHE A 129 -13.05 0.38 0.60
N GLY A 130 -13.04 1.72 0.60
CA GLY A 130 -14.23 2.56 0.54
C GLY A 130 -15.06 2.36 -0.74
N GLU A 131 -16.12 3.18 -0.91
CA GLU A 131 -17.15 3.05 -1.95
C GLU A 131 -16.63 3.00 -3.41
N GLY A 132 -15.35 3.26 -3.62
CA GLY A 132 -14.69 3.18 -4.92
C GLY A 132 -14.41 1.77 -5.45
N ARG A 133 -15.07 0.70 -4.98
CA ARG A 133 -14.86 -0.68 -5.46
C ARG A 133 -14.97 -0.86 -6.97
N ALA A 134 -15.71 0.01 -7.66
CA ALA A 134 -15.93 0.00 -9.10
C ALA A 134 -15.53 1.32 -9.76
N VAL A 135 -14.40 1.92 -9.35
CA VAL A 135 -13.97 3.22 -9.86
C VAL A 135 -13.79 3.19 -11.38
N THR A 136 -13.05 2.20 -11.88
CA THR A 136 -12.88 1.93 -13.31
C THR A 136 -12.59 0.45 -13.54
N PRO A 137 -12.81 -0.08 -14.77
CA PRO A 137 -12.44 -1.46 -15.11
C PRO A 137 -10.95 -1.76 -14.89
N LEU A 138 -10.07 -0.79 -15.15
CA LEU A 138 -8.63 -0.95 -14.98
C LEU A 138 -8.26 -1.02 -13.49
N ALA A 139 -8.88 -0.20 -12.64
CA ALA A 139 -8.70 -0.28 -11.19
C ALA A 139 -9.16 -1.63 -10.62
N GLU A 140 -10.23 -2.21 -11.15
CA GLU A 140 -10.68 -3.55 -10.74
C GLU A 140 -9.68 -4.64 -11.13
N VAL A 141 -9.14 -4.60 -12.37
CA VAL A 141 -8.07 -5.52 -12.79
C VAL A 141 -6.85 -5.39 -11.89
N HIS A 142 -6.46 -4.15 -11.57
CA HIS A 142 -5.34 -3.86 -10.69
C HIS A 142 -5.54 -4.43 -9.28
N ARG A 143 -6.73 -4.22 -8.69
CA ARG A 143 -7.07 -4.78 -7.38
C ARG A 143 -7.04 -6.31 -7.36
N ARG A 144 -7.54 -6.96 -8.41
CA ARG A 144 -7.48 -8.44 -8.52
C ARG A 144 -6.03 -8.92 -8.57
N THR A 145 -5.19 -8.22 -9.32
CA THR A 145 -3.76 -8.55 -9.41
C THR A 145 -3.08 -8.39 -8.05
N ASN A 146 -3.31 -7.29 -7.35
CA ASN A 146 -2.76 -7.05 -6.03
C ASN A 146 -3.25 -8.07 -4.98
N ARG A 147 -4.53 -8.48 -5.06
CA ARG A 147 -5.06 -9.53 -4.18
C ARG A 147 -4.39 -10.89 -4.40
N ARG A 148 -4.16 -11.28 -5.64
CA ARG A 148 -3.43 -12.52 -5.97
C ARG A 148 -1.98 -12.46 -5.47
N TRP A 149 -1.34 -11.32 -5.66
CA TRP A 149 0.00 -11.10 -5.16
C TRP A 149 0.05 -11.16 -3.62
N ALA A 150 -0.90 -10.55 -2.92
CA ALA A 150 -1.02 -10.63 -1.47
C ALA A 150 -1.24 -12.07 -0.99
N ALA A 151 -2.03 -12.88 -1.70
CA ALA A 151 -2.19 -14.30 -1.39
C ALA A 151 -0.87 -15.07 -1.54
N SER A 152 -0.09 -14.82 -2.60
CA SER A 152 1.23 -15.44 -2.77
C SER A 152 2.23 -15.00 -1.70
N PHE A 153 2.13 -13.75 -1.22
CA PHE A 153 2.91 -13.29 -0.08
C PHE A 153 2.55 -14.07 1.21
N VAL A 154 1.25 -14.28 1.47
CA VAL A 154 0.79 -15.08 2.61
C VAL A 154 1.34 -16.52 2.54
N GLU A 155 1.32 -17.15 1.38
CA GLU A 155 1.91 -18.49 1.19
C GLU A 155 3.41 -18.50 1.53
N THR A 156 4.15 -17.47 1.10
CA THR A 156 5.56 -17.29 1.44
C THR A 156 5.77 -17.15 2.95
N VAL A 157 4.91 -16.40 3.63
CA VAL A 157 4.93 -16.25 5.10
C VAL A 157 4.71 -17.61 5.77
N TRP A 158 3.70 -18.37 5.35
CA TRP A 158 3.43 -19.70 5.92
C TRP A 158 4.61 -20.64 5.76
N GLN A 159 5.23 -20.69 4.57
CA GLN A 159 6.43 -21.48 4.31
C GLN A 159 7.59 -21.09 5.23
N ARG A 160 7.82 -19.78 5.40
CA ARG A 160 8.90 -19.25 6.25
C ARG A 160 8.68 -19.56 7.74
N LEU A 161 7.42 -19.60 8.17
CA LEU A 161 7.04 -19.96 9.55
C LEU A 161 6.95 -21.48 9.77
N GLY A 162 7.26 -22.31 8.76
CA GLY A 162 7.16 -23.76 8.87
C GLY A 162 5.72 -24.28 9.04
N LEU A 163 4.72 -23.45 8.72
CA LEU A 163 3.33 -23.88 8.77
C LEU A 163 3.01 -24.87 7.63
N PRO A 164 2.13 -25.86 7.87
CA PRO A 164 1.77 -26.81 6.82
C PRO A 164 1.09 -26.11 5.65
N VAL A 165 1.65 -26.24 4.45
CA VAL A 165 1.11 -25.66 3.22
C VAL A 165 0.48 -26.78 2.40
N ALA A 166 -0.86 -26.88 2.45
CA ALA A 166 -1.62 -27.88 1.69
C ALA A 166 -1.60 -27.57 0.18
N PRO A 167 -1.89 -28.55 -0.70
CA PRO A 167 -1.93 -28.33 -2.17
C PRO A 167 -2.88 -27.22 -2.62
N HIS A 168 -3.85 -26.83 -1.81
CA HIS A 168 -4.82 -25.76 -2.07
C HIS A 168 -4.55 -24.47 -1.25
N ALA A 169 -3.35 -24.31 -0.71
CA ALA A 169 -2.96 -23.17 0.12
C ALA A 169 -3.28 -21.81 -0.55
N HIS A 170 -3.10 -21.71 -1.87
CA HIS A 170 -3.42 -20.48 -2.60
C HIS A 170 -4.90 -20.08 -2.47
N VAL A 171 -5.82 -21.06 -2.53
CA VAL A 171 -7.26 -20.78 -2.37
C VAL A 171 -7.56 -20.29 -0.96
N VAL A 172 -6.93 -20.90 0.06
CA VAL A 172 -7.08 -20.50 1.46
C VAL A 172 -6.47 -19.10 1.67
N ALA A 173 -5.29 -18.82 1.13
CA ALA A 173 -4.65 -17.50 1.18
C ALA A 173 -5.52 -16.42 0.50
N MET A 174 -6.12 -16.73 -0.65
CA MET A 174 -7.08 -15.84 -1.32
C MET A 174 -8.31 -15.56 -0.46
N GLY A 175 -8.86 -16.60 0.20
CA GLY A 175 -9.97 -16.46 1.13
C GLY A 175 -9.60 -15.62 2.36
N LEU A 176 -8.42 -15.85 2.93
CA LEU A 176 -7.89 -15.09 4.05
C LEU A 176 -7.78 -13.59 3.69
N ILE A 177 -7.09 -13.27 2.60
CA ILE A 177 -6.94 -11.89 2.14
C ILE A 177 -8.30 -11.25 1.84
N GLY A 178 -9.22 -11.97 1.19
CA GLY A 178 -10.58 -11.49 0.93
C GLY A 178 -11.31 -11.16 2.22
N GLY A 179 -11.32 -12.06 3.18
CA GLY A 179 -11.99 -11.87 4.46
C GLY A 179 -11.38 -10.76 5.31
N LEU A 180 -10.04 -10.63 5.37
CA LEU A 180 -9.39 -9.53 6.05
C LEU A 180 -9.80 -8.17 5.44
N PHE A 181 -9.86 -8.09 4.12
CA PHE A 181 -10.27 -6.88 3.41
C PHE A 181 -11.74 -6.53 3.67
N ASP A 182 -12.62 -7.53 3.66
CA ASP A 182 -14.05 -7.31 3.90
C ASP A 182 -14.34 -6.91 5.36
N ILE A 183 -13.63 -7.48 6.34
CA ILE A 183 -13.72 -7.08 7.75
C ILE A 183 -13.28 -5.62 7.95
N ILE A 184 -12.19 -5.19 7.30
CA ILE A 184 -11.74 -3.79 7.38
C ILE A 184 -12.75 -2.86 6.67
N ALA A 185 -13.29 -3.28 5.53
CA ALA A 185 -14.29 -2.50 4.80
C ALA A 185 -15.58 -2.29 5.63
N ASP A 186 -16.04 -3.33 6.29
CA ASP A 186 -17.21 -3.30 7.17
C ASP A 186 -16.98 -2.36 8.37
N TRP A 187 -15.81 -2.48 9.01
CA TRP A 187 -15.42 -1.56 10.07
C TRP A 187 -15.38 -0.08 9.64
N LEU A 188 -15.00 0.20 8.41
CA LEU A 188 -15.01 1.58 7.89
C LEU A 188 -16.41 2.15 7.68
N LEU A 189 -17.39 1.29 7.42
CA LEU A 189 -18.79 1.69 7.19
C LEU A 189 -19.53 1.89 8.50
N ASP A 190 -19.35 1.00 9.46
CA ASP A 190 -20.15 0.93 10.68
C ASP A 190 -19.40 1.42 11.93
N GLY A 191 -18.07 1.44 11.89
CA GLY A 191 -17.22 1.80 13.02
C GLY A 191 -16.98 3.30 13.16
N ASP A 192 -16.88 3.76 14.41
CA ASP A 192 -16.27 5.06 14.71
C ASP A 192 -14.75 4.92 14.71
N THR A 193 -14.14 5.17 13.55
CA THR A 193 -12.69 5.00 13.33
C THR A 193 -11.81 5.84 14.26
N ALA A 194 -12.41 6.81 14.97
CA ALA A 194 -11.73 7.64 15.97
C ALA A 194 -11.70 6.98 17.35
N ARG A 195 -12.58 5.98 17.62
CA ARG A 195 -12.69 5.35 18.93
C ARG A 195 -11.63 4.26 19.12
N PRO A 196 -10.86 4.30 20.23
CA PRO A 196 -9.89 3.23 20.53
C PRO A 196 -10.55 1.84 20.68
N ASP A 197 -11.76 1.78 21.23
CA ASP A 197 -12.49 0.53 21.45
C ASP A 197 -12.87 -0.14 20.12
N ASP A 198 -13.26 0.64 19.10
CA ASP A 198 -13.61 0.12 17.77
C ASP A 198 -12.38 -0.41 17.04
N ARG A 199 -11.22 0.22 17.23
CA ARG A 199 -9.93 -0.27 16.72
C ARG A 199 -9.52 -1.58 17.38
N ALA A 200 -9.66 -1.68 18.71
CA ALA A 200 -9.38 -2.92 19.45
C ALA A 200 -10.34 -4.04 19.03
N ALA A 201 -11.61 -3.74 18.80
CA ALA A 201 -12.61 -4.68 18.30
C ALA A 201 -12.25 -5.19 16.90
N LEU A 202 -11.80 -4.33 15.98
CA LEU A 202 -11.30 -4.71 14.66
C LEU A 202 -10.13 -5.69 14.78
N GLN A 203 -9.11 -5.34 15.56
CA GLN A 203 -7.92 -6.19 15.73
C GLN A 203 -8.29 -7.56 16.31
N ALA A 204 -9.15 -7.60 17.32
CA ALA A 204 -9.65 -8.86 17.90
C ALA A 204 -10.48 -9.68 16.90
N GLY A 205 -11.24 -9.04 16.03
CA GLY A 205 -12.00 -9.66 14.94
C GLY A 205 -11.09 -10.31 13.91
N LEU A 206 -10.04 -9.61 13.47
CA LEU A 206 -9.05 -10.11 12.52
C LEU A 206 -8.24 -11.27 13.10
N ASP A 207 -7.80 -11.19 14.36
CA ASP A 207 -7.10 -12.26 15.06
C ASP A 207 -7.98 -13.53 15.17
N ARG A 208 -9.26 -13.37 15.50
CA ARG A 208 -10.23 -14.47 15.58
C ARG A 208 -10.47 -15.10 14.22
N PHE A 209 -10.67 -14.27 13.20
CA PHE A 209 -10.86 -14.75 11.82
C PHE A 209 -9.66 -15.57 11.36
N TYR A 210 -8.44 -15.08 11.56
CA TYR A 210 -7.22 -15.82 11.24
C TYR A 210 -7.15 -17.15 11.99
N THR A 211 -7.45 -17.16 13.28
CA THR A 211 -7.41 -18.37 14.10
C THR A 211 -8.35 -19.46 13.56
N VAL A 212 -9.55 -19.09 13.11
CA VAL A 212 -10.53 -20.03 12.53
C VAL A 212 -10.04 -20.56 11.17
N ILE A 213 -9.54 -19.67 10.31
CA ILE A 213 -9.07 -20.07 8.98
C ILE A 213 -7.80 -20.94 9.06
N SER A 214 -6.86 -20.59 9.93
CA SER A 214 -5.60 -21.32 10.07
C SER A 214 -5.78 -22.70 10.71
N ALA A 215 -6.79 -22.89 11.56
CA ALA A 215 -7.13 -24.21 12.10
C ALA A 215 -7.49 -25.23 11.00
N GLY A 216 -8.05 -24.77 9.87
CA GLY A 216 -8.35 -25.58 8.71
C GLY A 216 -7.13 -25.96 7.86
N LEU A 217 -5.99 -25.30 8.01
CA LEU A 217 -4.77 -25.60 7.23
C LEU A 217 -4.07 -26.88 7.69
N GLY A 218 -4.28 -27.31 8.93
CA GLY A 218 -3.66 -28.51 9.53
C GLY A 218 -4.47 -29.80 9.42
N THR A 219 -5.69 -29.75 8.87
CA THR A 219 -6.58 -30.91 8.71
C THR A 219 -6.48 -31.45 7.28
N SER A 220 -5.50 -32.29 7.00
CA SER A 220 -5.40 -33.12 5.79
C SER A 220 -5.28 -34.56 6.17
#